data_27a7c100308c1e71383f5378e166f060
#
_entry.id   27a7c100308c1e71383f5378e166f060
#
_cell.length_a   1.000
_cell.length_b   1.000
_cell.length_c   1.000
_cell.angle_alpha   90.00
_cell.angle_beta   90.00
_cell.angle_gamma   90.00
#
_symmetry.space_group_name_H-M   'P 1'
#
loop_
_entity.id
_entity.type
_entity.pdbx_description
1 polymer ?
#
loop_
_entity_poly.entity_id
_entity_poly.type
_entity_poly.pdbx_seq_one_letter_code
_entity_poly.pdbx_strand_id
1 'polypeptide(L)'
;MRYETEFHLVSAILKKTHTVAVLIGGFAVNYYNVSRQTADIDFLTTENDFKEVSVLLEKEGYKEDNRQKLFSRLKSVKHYILDIDFMFVDKNTLDKVIKDAKEITIASQKFLIPSLLHLIALKLHSIKNNPSQREHKDLMDIIDLVKYNNIDIKSEEFKSISQKYGTEDIYNKILLACRL
;
A
#
# COMPACT_ATOMS: atom_id res chain seq x y z
N MET A 1 -22.84 0.16 -16.15
CA MET A 1 -22.78 1.46 -15.44
C MET A 1 -21.43 2.09 -15.79
N ARG A 2 -21.34 3.35 -16.15
CA ARG A 2 -20.05 3.98 -16.49
C ARG A 2 -19.48 4.57 -15.20
N TYR A 3 -18.35 4.06 -14.74
CA TYR A 3 -17.64 4.62 -13.58
C TYR A 3 -16.91 5.91 -13.98
N GLU A 4 -16.94 6.92 -13.12
CA GLU A 4 -16.30 8.21 -13.37
C GLU A 4 -14.78 8.16 -13.20
N THR A 5 -14.32 7.32 -12.26
CA THR A 5 -12.90 7.09 -11.97
C THR A 5 -12.64 5.64 -11.61
N GLU A 6 -11.36 5.25 -11.58
CA GLU A 6 -10.92 3.93 -11.13
C GLU A 6 -11.28 3.70 -9.66
N PHE A 7 -11.29 4.75 -8.84
CA PHE A 7 -11.71 4.68 -7.44
C PHE A 7 -13.20 4.34 -7.29
N HIS A 8 -14.06 4.89 -8.17
CA HIS A 8 -15.48 4.50 -8.20
C HIS A 8 -15.65 3.05 -8.59
N LEU A 9 -14.92 2.59 -9.62
CA LEU A 9 -14.95 1.20 -10.07
C LEU A 9 -14.53 0.26 -8.95
N VAL A 10 -13.34 0.48 -8.37
CA VAL A 10 -12.82 -0.40 -7.32
C VAL A 10 -13.71 -0.39 -6.08
N SER A 11 -14.17 0.78 -5.63
CA SER A 11 -15.09 0.88 -4.50
C SER A 11 -16.38 0.08 -4.73
N ALA A 12 -16.96 0.16 -5.94
CA ALA A 12 -18.17 -0.59 -6.28
C ALA A 12 -17.92 -2.11 -6.29
N ILE A 13 -16.77 -2.55 -6.80
CA ILE A 13 -16.39 -3.97 -6.82
C ILE A 13 -16.14 -4.48 -5.40
N LEU A 14 -15.38 -3.78 -4.58
CA LEU A 14 -15.12 -4.16 -3.19
C LEU A 14 -16.41 -4.29 -2.37
N LYS A 15 -17.34 -3.35 -2.56
CA LYS A 15 -18.68 -3.43 -1.93
C LYS A 15 -19.47 -4.64 -2.41
N LYS A 16 -19.45 -4.92 -3.71
CA LYS A 16 -20.21 -6.03 -4.32
C LYS A 16 -19.68 -7.40 -3.90
N THR A 17 -18.37 -7.54 -3.72
CA THR A 17 -17.71 -8.77 -3.28
C THR A 17 -17.61 -8.88 -1.75
N HIS A 18 -18.09 -7.88 -1.01
CA HIS A 18 -17.89 -7.79 0.44
C HIS A 18 -16.41 -7.90 0.86
N THR A 19 -15.50 -7.51 -0.03
CA THR A 19 -14.07 -7.58 0.20
C THR A 19 -13.57 -6.38 1.00
N VAL A 20 -12.81 -6.63 2.05
CA VAL A 20 -12.07 -5.60 2.75
C VAL A 20 -10.67 -5.50 2.16
N ALA A 21 -10.33 -4.34 1.63
CA ALA A 21 -9.00 -4.01 1.13
C ALA A 21 -8.53 -2.70 1.73
N VAL A 22 -7.24 -2.60 2.02
CA VAL A 22 -6.60 -1.40 2.58
C VAL A 22 -5.78 -0.76 1.46
N LEU A 23 -6.05 0.50 1.15
CA LEU A 23 -5.30 1.29 0.17
C LEU A 23 -3.92 1.60 0.74
N ILE A 24 -2.88 1.19 0.04
CA ILE A 24 -1.48 1.34 0.43
C ILE A 24 -0.70 2.14 -0.62
N GLY A 25 0.62 1.97 -0.73
CA GLY A 25 1.43 2.56 -1.80
C GLY A 25 1.46 4.08 -1.81
N GLY A 26 1.50 4.65 -3.02
CA GLY A 26 1.67 6.10 -3.21
C GLY A 26 0.50 6.94 -2.67
N PHE A 27 -0.73 6.48 -2.82
CA PHE A 27 -1.90 7.21 -2.30
C PHE A 27 -1.92 7.27 -0.77
N ALA A 28 -1.52 6.19 -0.08
CA ALA A 28 -1.40 6.20 1.37
C ALA A 28 -0.23 7.10 1.83
N VAL A 29 0.89 7.12 1.11
CA VAL A 29 2.03 8.02 1.36
C VAL A 29 1.59 9.49 1.24
N ASN A 30 0.85 9.83 0.18
CA ASN A 30 0.35 11.20 -0.04
C ASN A 30 -0.60 11.66 1.08
N TYR A 31 -1.40 10.77 1.64
CA TYR A 31 -2.26 11.10 2.77
C TYR A 31 -1.45 11.55 4.00
N TYR A 32 -0.26 10.99 4.20
CA TYR A 32 0.62 11.35 5.30
C TYR A 32 1.57 12.51 4.96
N ASN A 33 1.09 13.51 4.23
CA ASN A 33 1.78 14.78 3.91
C ASN A 33 3.06 14.63 3.07
N VAL A 34 3.27 13.50 2.41
CA VAL A 34 4.40 13.30 1.52
C VAL A 34 3.92 13.43 0.07
N SER A 35 4.34 14.49 -0.63
CA SER A 35 3.98 14.69 -2.04
C SER A 35 4.76 13.75 -2.93
N ARG A 36 4.09 12.76 -3.51
CA ARG A 36 4.68 11.74 -4.37
C ARG A 36 3.78 11.41 -5.56
N GLN A 37 4.38 11.38 -6.75
CA GLN A 37 3.66 10.87 -7.93
C GLN A 37 3.46 9.36 -7.83
N THR A 38 2.28 8.88 -8.21
CA THR A 38 1.95 7.47 -8.32
C THR A 38 1.20 7.21 -9.62
N ALA A 39 1.52 6.09 -10.27
CA ALA A 39 0.95 5.68 -11.55
C ALA A 39 0.07 4.42 -11.41
N ASP A 40 -0.12 3.97 -10.19
CA ASP A 40 -0.83 2.75 -9.82
C ASP A 40 -1.66 2.96 -8.55
N ILE A 41 -2.67 2.14 -8.37
CA ILE A 41 -3.48 2.08 -7.15
C ILE A 41 -3.13 0.77 -6.45
N ASP A 42 -2.52 0.86 -5.28
CA ASP A 42 -2.08 -0.31 -4.52
C ASP A 42 -3.05 -0.68 -3.40
N PHE A 43 -3.45 -1.94 -3.32
CA PHE A 43 -4.29 -2.48 -2.25
C PHE A 43 -3.62 -3.65 -1.52
N LEU A 44 -3.88 -3.73 -0.20
CA LEU A 44 -3.54 -4.87 0.65
C LEU A 44 -4.84 -5.64 0.94
N THR A 45 -4.85 -6.95 0.67
CA THR A 45 -5.99 -7.84 0.95
C THR A 45 -5.51 -9.28 1.14
N THR A 46 -6.43 -10.24 1.29
CA THR A 46 -6.07 -11.66 1.23
C THR A 46 -6.16 -12.19 -0.20
N GLU A 47 -5.38 -13.23 -0.51
CA GLU A 47 -5.46 -13.87 -1.82
C GLU A 47 -6.86 -14.44 -2.11
N ASN A 48 -7.56 -14.93 -1.07
CA ASN A 48 -8.90 -15.47 -1.24
C ASN A 48 -9.91 -14.39 -1.62
N ASP A 49 -9.88 -13.25 -0.94
CA ASP A 49 -10.77 -12.13 -1.22
C ASP A 49 -10.49 -11.52 -2.62
N PHE A 50 -9.23 -11.51 -3.05
CA PHE A 50 -8.84 -11.04 -4.37
C PHE A 50 -9.46 -11.82 -5.53
N LYS A 51 -9.73 -13.12 -5.39
CA LYS A 51 -10.23 -13.97 -6.48
C LYS A 51 -11.54 -13.46 -7.09
N GLU A 52 -12.47 -13.03 -6.26
CA GLU A 52 -13.75 -12.47 -6.74
C GLU A 52 -13.58 -11.06 -7.32
N VAL A 53 -12.70 -10.26 -6.70
CA VAL A 53 -12.38 -8.91 -7.15
C VAL A 53 -11.76 -8.95 -8.55
N SER A 54 -10.76 -9.84 -8.77
CA SER A 54 -10.08 -9.94 -10.07
C SER A 54 -11.03 -10.28 -11.21
N VAL A 55 -11.94 -11.23 -11.02
CA VAL A 55 -12.96 -11.60 -12.02
C VAL A 55 -13.85 -10.42 -12.42
N LEU A 56 -14.19 -9.54 -11.47
CA LEU A 56 -14.99 -8.36 -11.77
C LEU A 56 -14.16 -7.26 -12.43
N LEU A 57 -12.91 -7.06 -12.04
CA LEU A 57 -12.00 -6.12 -12.70
C LEU A 57 -11.72 -6.53 -14.15
N GLU A 58 -11.56 -7.83 -14.42
CA GLU A 58 -11.39 -8.33 -15.78
C GLU A 58 -12.59 -8.03 -16.69
N LYS A 59 -13.82 -8.13 -16.16
CA LYS A 59 -15.04 -7.76 -16.89
C LYS A 59 -15.11 -6.27 -17.24
N GLU A 60 -14.42 -5.43 -16.45
CA GLU A 60 -14.33 -3.98 -16.67
C GLU A 60 -13.11 -3.57 -17.51
N GLY A 61 -12.38 -4.55 -18.07
CA GLY A 61 -11.28 -4.31 -19.01
C GLY A 61 -9.89 -4.24 -18.40
N TYR A 62 -9.72 -4.76 -17.19
CA TYR A 62 -8.39 -5.03 -16.65
C TYR A 62 -7.91 -6.42 -17.06
N LYS A 63 -6.60 -6.63 -17.15
CA LYS A 63 -5.98 -7.92 -17.39
C LYS A 63 -4.87 -8.16 -16.39
N GLU A 64 -4.80 -9.37 -15.85
CA GLU A 64 -3.67 -9.76 -14.99
C GLU A 64 -2.40 -9.80 -15.84
N ASP A 65 -1.47 -8.88 -15.56
CA ASP A 65 -0.20 -8.70 -16.29
C ASP A 65 0.96 -9.40 -15.57
N ASN A 66 0.94 -9.40 -14.24
CA ASN A 66 1.97 -10.02 -13.43
C ASN A 66 1.35 -10.65 -12.18
N ARG A 67 1.55 -11.95 -12.01
CA ARG A 67 1.10 -12.73 -10.86
C ARG A 67 2.28 -13.35 -10.14
N GLN A 68 2.38 -13.11 -8.85
CA GLN A 68 3.34 -13.73 -7.93
C GLN A 68 2.59 -14.29 -6.72
N LYS A 69 3.28 -15.04 -5.86
CA LYS A 69 2.68 -15.65 -4.66
C LYS A 69 2.01 -14.61 -3.74
N LEU A 70 2.59 -13.45 -3.58
CA LEU A 70 2.11 -12.40 -2.66
C LEU A 70 1.69 -11.10 -3.38
N PHE A 71 1.49 -11.16 -4.69
CA PHE A 71 1.24 -9.95 -5.47
C PHE A 71 0.54 -10.28 -6.79
N SER A 72 -0.36 -9.38 -7.23
CA SER A 72 -0.93 -9.38 -8.57
C SER A 72 -1.06 -7.96 -9.08
N ARG A 73 -0.63 -7.73 -10.32
CA ARG A 73 -0.86 -6.49 -11.08
C ARG A 73 -1.92 -6.71 -12.12
N LEU A 74 -2.93 -5.86 -12.12
CA LEU A 74 -3.93 -5.78 -13.16
C LEU A 74 -3.71 -4.50 -13.98
N LYS A 75 -3.37 -4.67 -15.24
CA LYS A 75 -3.24 -3.57 -16.20
C LYS A 75 -4.56 -3.26 -16.86
N SER A 76 -4.87 -1.97 -16.97
CA SER A 76 -5.97 -1.54 -17.81
C SER A 76 -5.62 -1.71 -19.29
N VAL A 77 -6.60 -2.16 -20.07
CA VAL A 77 -6.47 -2.16 -21.55
C VAL A 77 -6.51 -0.74 -22.12
N LYS A 78 -6.85 0.26 -21.32
CA LYS A 78 -6.89 1.68 -21.68
C LYS A 78 -5.68 2.39 -21.08
N HIS A 79 -4.79 2.90 -21.91
CA HIS A 79 -3.51 3.51 -21.49
C HIS A 79 -3.58 4.74 -20.57
N TYR A 80 -4.75 5.37 -20.45
CA TYR A 80 -4.98 6.55 -19.61
C TYR A 80 -5.62 6.23 -18.26
N ILE A 81 -5.80 4.95 -17.94
CA ILE A 81 -6.40 4.44 -16.71
C ILE A 81 -5.30 3.84 -15.85
N LEU A 82 -5.32 4.11 -14.55
CA LEU A 82 -4.33 3.61 -13.60
C LEU A 82 -4.38 2.07 -13.52
N ASP A 83 -3.21 1.46 -13.45
CA ASP A 83 -3.07 0.04 -13.10
C ASP A 83 -3.45 -0.17 -11.63
N ILE A 84 -3.87 -1.39 -11.29
CA ILE A 84 -4.26 -1.74 -9.93
C ILE A 84 -3.39 -2.90 -9.45
N ASP A 85 -2.70 -2.68 -8.35
CA ASP A 85 -1.83 -3.65 -7.71
C ASP A 85 -2.48 -4.19 -6.44
N PHE A 86 -2.44 -5.51 -6.26
CA PHE A 86 -2.88 -6.16 -5.03
C PHE A 86 -1.72 -6.90 -4.38
N MET A 87 -1.44 -6.54 -3.13
CA MET A 87 -0.51 -7.27 -2.27
C MET A 87 -1.30 -8.18 -1.35
N PHE A 88 -0.85 -9.42 -1.20
CA PHE A 88 -1.54 -10.44 -0.39
C PHE A 88 -0.84 -10.68 0.93
N VAL A 89 -1.65 -10.72 1.98
CA VAL A 89 -1.26 -11.13 3.32
C VAL A 89 -2.23 -12.18 3.86
N ASP A 90 -1.84 -12.86 4.92
CA ASP A 90 -2.77 -13.71 5.65
C ASP A 90 -3.84 -12.87 6.39
N LYS A 91 -4.95 -13.51 6.71
CA LYS A 91 -6.10 -12.86 7.35
C LYS A 91 -5.72 -12.19 8.68
N ASN A 92 -4.87 -12.81 9.48
CA ASN A 92 -4.47 -12.28 10.78
C ASN A 92 -3.63 -11.00 10.63
N THR A 93 -2.76 -10.95 9.61
CA THR A 93 -1.99 -9.74 9.27
C THR A 93 -2.92 -8.63 8.76
N LEU A 94 -3.86 -8.94 7.88
CA LEU A 94 -4.84 -7.97 7.38
C LEU A 94 -5.67 -7.38 8.53
N ASP A 95 -6.18 -8.23 9.44
CA ASP A 95 -6.98 -7.78 10.59
C ASP A 95 -6.20 -6.86 11.53
N LYS A 96 -4.90 -7.10 11.73
CA LYS A 96 -4.02 -6.20 12.50
C LYS A 96 -3.88 -4.83 11.83
N VAL A 97 -3.73 -4.80 10.52
CA VAL A 97 -3.63 -3.53 9.78
C VAL A 97 -4.95 -2.77 9.82
N ILE A 98 -6.09 -3.47 9.66
CA ILE A 98 -7.43 -2.88 9.68
C ILE A 98 -7.76 -2.29 11.04
N LYS A 99 -7.36 -2.94 12.13
CA LYS A 99 -7.65 -2.48 13.51
C LYS A 99 -7.24 -1.03 13.75
N ASP A 100 -6.10 -0.62 13.18
CA ASP A 100 -5.55 0.73 13.35
C ASP A 100 -5.66 1.57 12.07
N ALA A 101 -6.42 1.08 11.07
CA ALA A 101 -6.62 1.77 9.81
C ALA A 101 -7.49 3.02 9.97
N LYS A 102 -7.28 3.99 9.08
CA LYS A 102 -8.07 5.21 9.00
C LYS A 102 -8.94 5.17 7.76
N GLU A 103 -10.16 5.70 7.84
CA GLU A 103 -11.00 5.91 6.69
C GLU A 103 -10.64 7.24 6.02
N ILE A 104 -10.48 7.22 4.71
CA ILE A 104 -10.24 8.41 3.89
C ILE A 104 -11.24 8.46 2.73
N THR A 105 -11.39 9.65 2.14
CA THR A 105 -12.23 9.83 0.96
C THR A 105 -11.38 10.24 -0.24
N ILE A 106 -11.45 9.46 -1.33
CA ILE A 106 -10.82 9.76 -2.61
C ILE A 106 -11.89 9.65 -3.70
N ALA A 107 -11.99 10.65 -4.57
CA ALA A 107 -13.02 10.71 -5.62
C ALA A 107 -14.43 10.38 -5.06
N SER A 108 -14.79 10.96 -3.93
CA SER A 108 -16.06 10.74 -3.23
C SER A 108 -16.31 9.28 -2.79
N GLN A 109 -15.29 8.43 -2.79
CA GLN A 109 -15.37 7.04 -2.29
C GLN A 109 -14.54 6.88 -1.03
N LYS A 110 -15.03 6.03 -0.12
CA LYS A 110 -14.38 5.72 1.16
C LYS A 110 -13.43 4.53 1.00
N PHE A 111 -12.21 4.69 1.51
CA PHE A 111 -11.18 3.65 1.57
C PHE A 111 -10.53 3.61 2.93
N LEU A 112 -10.06 2.46 3.34
CA LEU A 112 -9.18 2.30 4.49
C LEU A 112 -7.73 2.50 4.05
N ILE A 113 -6.95 3.22 4.85
CA ILE A 113 -5.49 3.27 4.74
C ILE A 113 -4.85 2.77 6.04
N PRO A 114 -3.65 2.18 5.99
CA PRO A 114 -2.98 1.74 7.21
C PRO A 114 -2.64 2.93 8.10
N SER A 115 -2.45 2.69 9.40
CA SER A 115 -1.78 3.68 10.25
C SER A 115 -0.39 3.99 9.73
N LEU A 116 0.16 5.15 10.09
CA LEU A 116 1.47 5.60 9.62
C LEU A 116 2.58 4.57 9.91
N LEU A 117 2.57 3.98 11.11
CA LEU A 117 3.55 2.97 11.49
C LEU A 117 3.36 1.65 10.74
N HIS A 118 2.11 1.24 10.46
CA HIS A 118 1.85 0.08 9.61
C HIS A 118 2.30 0.32 8.15
N LEU A 119 2.11 1.55 7.62
CA LEU A 119 2.60 1.89 6.28
C LEU A 119 4.13 1.80 6.21
N ILE A 120 4.84 2.32 7.22
CA ILE A 120 6.29 2.20 7.33
C ILE A 120 6.71 0.73 7.46
N ALA A 121 6.02 -0.06 8.28
CA ALA A 121 6.30 -1.50 8.42
C ALA A 121 6.16 -2.27 7.09
N LEU A 122 5.13 -1.97 6.29
CA LEU A 122 4.95 -2.55 4.95
C LEU A 122 6.12 -2.20 4.02
N LYS A 123 6.60 -0.95 4.04
CA LYS A 123 7.76 -0.52 3.24
C LYS A 123 9.06 -1.13 3.70
N LEU A 124 9.31 -1.22 5.00
CA LEU A 124 10.47 -1.92 5.56
C LEU A 124 10.48 -3.40 5.13
N HIS A 125 9.31 -4.06 5.21
CA HIS A 125 9.16 -5.44 4.77
C HIS A 125 9.40 -5.61 3.26
N SER A 126 8.92 -4.66 2.46
CA SER A 126 9.16 -4.62 1.01
C SER A 126 10.66 -4.54 0.69
N ILE A 127 11.39 -3.64 1.33
CA ILE A 127 12.85 -3.50 1.18
C ILE A 127 13.57 -4.80 1.58
N LYS A 128 13.24 -5.35 2.76
CA LYS A 128 13.86 -6.57 3.28
C LYS A 128 13.75 -7.75 2.32
N ASN A 129 12.61 -7.90 1.64
CA ASN A 129 12.35 -9.04 0.76
C ASN A 129 12.75 -8.79 -0.70
N ASN A 130 12.91 -7.54 -1.13
CA ASN A 130 13.31 -7.20 -2.49
C ASN A 130 14.18 -5.92 -2.52
N PRO A 131 15.38 -5.93 -1.91
CA PRO A 131 16.20 -4.73 -1.75
C PRO A 131 16.61 -4.11 -3.09
N SER A 132 16.97 -4.92 -4.08
CA SER A 132 17.45 -4.42 -5.38
C SER A 132 16.43 -3.56 -6.14
N GLN A 133 15.14 -3.79 -5.94
CA GLN A 133 14.08 -3.07 -6.65
C GLN A 133 13.37 -2.04 -5.77
N ARG A 134 13.36 -2.23 -4.45
CA ARG A 134 12.53 -1.48 -3.53
C ARG A 134 13.29 -0.50 -2.65
N GLU A 135 14.57 -0.78 -2.35
CA GLU A 135 15.30 0.00 -1.36
C GLU A 135 15.27 1.50 -1.66
N HIS A 136 15.67 1.89 -2.85
CA HIS A 136 15.74 3.32 -3.18
C HIS A 136 14.40 4.04 -3.00
N LYS A 137 13.34 3.51 -3.58
CA LYS A 137 12.01 4.13 -3.57
C LYS A 137 11.38 4.10 -2.18
N ASP A 138 11.35 2.92 -1.54
CA ASP A 138 10.65 2.75 -0.27
C ASP A 138 11.43 3.37 0.90
N LEU A 139 12.78 3.43 0.83
CA LEU A 139 13.58 4.13 1.83
C LEU A 139 13.34 5.64 1.81
N MET A 140 13.26 6.24 0.62
CA MET A 140 12.92 7.67 0.49
C MET A 140 11.52 7.95 1.03
N ASP A 141 10.53 7.12 0.69
CA ASP A 141 9.18 7.24 1.24
C ASP A 141 9.19 7.17 2.78
N ILE A 142 9.97 6.24 3.39
CA ILE A 142 10.08 6.11 4.86
C ILE A 142 10.70 7.37 5.46
N ILE A 143 11.80 7.87 4.89
CA ILE A 143 12.49 9.08 5.39
C ILE A 143 11.54 10.28 5.36
N ASP A 144 10.80 10.46 4.28
CA ASP A 144 9.85 11.56 4.13
C ASP A 144 8.66 11.39 5.09
N LEU A 145 8.10 10.18 5.21
CA LEU A 145 7.04 9.89 6.19
C LEU A 145 7.48 10.22 7.62
N VAL A 146 8.71 9.85 7.98
CA VAL A 146 9.29 10.16 9.30
C VAL A 146 9.40 11.67 9.50
N LYS A 147 10.00 12.39 8.55
CA LYS A 147 10.26 13.83 8.64
C LYS A 147 8.96 14.65 8.68
N TYR A 148 8.08 14.42 7.72
CA TYR A 148 6.85 15.21 7.58
C TYR A 148 5.80 14.92 8.67
N ASN A 149 5.92 13.79 9.37
CA ASN A 149 5.02 13.44 10.46
C ASN A 149 5.69 13.46 11.85
N ASN A 150 6.92 13.99 11.95
CA ASN A 150 7.67 14.16 13.21
C ASN A 150 7.76 12.86 14.04
N ILE A 151 8.04 11.72 13.38
CA ILE A 151 8.18 10.44 14.08
C ILE A 151 9.49 10.42 14.86
N ASP A 152 9.42 10.08 16.15
CA ASP A 152 10.62 9.79 16.94
C ASP A 152 11.22 8.42 16.54
N ILE A 153 12.25 8.47 15.67
CA ILE A 153 12.95 7.29 15.19
C ILE A 153 13.76 6.56 16.28
N LYS A 154 13.98 7.20 17.44
CA LYS A 154 14.66 6.60 18.59
C LYS A 154 13.67 5.97 19.59
N SER A 155 12.37 6.12 19.40
CA SER A 155 11.37 5.48 20.23
C SER A 155 11.49 3.95 20.17
N GLU A 156 11.15 3.28 21.27
CA GLU A 156 11.15 1.82 21.33
C GLU A 156 10.16 1.20 20.31
N GLU A 157 9.07 1.90 20.05
CA GLU A 157 8.09 1.46 19.05
C GLU A 157 8.67 1.44 17.64
N PHE A 158 9.34 2.54 17.21
CA PHE A 158 9.95 2.60 15.88
C PHE A 158 11.12 1.62 15.74
N LYS A 159 11.95 1.46 16.77
CA LYS A 159 13.01 0.45 16.79
C LYS A 159 12.47 -0.97 16.66
N SER A 160 11.43 -1.30 17.44
CA SER A 160 10.79 -2.62 17.38
C SER A 160 10.25 -2.94 15.98
N ILE A 161 9.58 -1.99 15.33
CA ILE A 161 9.08 -2.13 13.96
C ILE A 161 10.24 -2.32 12.98
N SER A 162 11.30 -1.50 13.10
CA SER A 162 12.47 -1.55 12.21
C SER A 162 13.22 -2.88 12.33
N GLN A 163 13.38 -3.42 13.53
CA GLN A 163 14.01 -4.72 13.76
C GLN A 163 13.16 -5.88 13.22
N LYS A 164 11.85 -5.80 13.41
CA LYS A 164 10.92 -6.86 13.00
C LYS A 164 10.75 -6.93 11.50
N TYR A 165 10.52 -5.81 10.85
CA TYR A 165 10.13 -5.74 9.44
C TYR A 165 11.25 -5.27 8.51
N GLY A 166 12.28 -4.61 9.01
CA GLY A 166 13.43 -4.13 8.27
C GLY A 166 14.71 -4.93 8.53
N THR A 167 15.83 -4.24 8.33
CA THR A 167 17.18 -4.68 8.65
C THR A 167 17.90 -3.59 9.44
N GLU A 168 18.96 -3.94 10.15
CA GLU A 168 19.79 -2.97 10.89
C GLU A 168 20.41 -1.93 9.95
N ASP A 169 20.85 -2.33 8.76
CA ASP A 169 21.37 -1.44 7.75
C ASP A 169 20.35 -0.36 7.34
N ILE A 170 19.11 -0.76 7.06
CA ILE A 170 18.03 0.17 6.70
C ILE A 170 17.71 1.11 7.86
N TYR A 171 17.65 0.60 9.10
CA TYR A 171 17.45 1.46 10.27
C TYR A 171 18.57 2.49 10.42
N ASN A 172 19.84 2.10 10.24
CA ASN A 172 20.97 3.01 10.29
C ASN A 172 20.92 4.07 9.18
N LYS A 173 20.50 3.70 7.96
CA LYS A 173 20.29 4.66 6.86
C LYS A 173 19.21 5.68 7.21
N ILE A 174 18.10 5.26 7.82
CA ILE A 174 17.03 6.15 8.29
C ILE A 174 17.58 7.10 9.38
N LEU A 175 18.31 6.56 10.37
CA LEU A 175 18.94 7.37 11.42
C LEU A 175 19.86 8.44 10.84
N LEU A 176 20.70 8.10 9.86
CA LEU A 176 21.60 9.05 9.22
C LEU A 176 20.86 10.14 8.45
N ALA A 177 19.83 9.76 7.67
CA ALA A 177 19.08 10.68 6.84
C ALA A 177 18.15 11.63 7.65
N CYS A 178 17.75 11.24 8.86
CA CYS A 178 16.89 12.02 9.74
C CYS A 178 17.68 12.75 10.86
N ARG A 179 19.01 12.65 10.88
CA ARG A 179 19.86 13.46 11.77
C ARG A 179 20.00 14.87 11.16
N LEU A 180 19.07 15.74 11.50
CA LEU A 180 19.17 17.19 11.35
C LEU A 180 18.90 17.85 12.68
#